data_19e837f470ce0854d9a4a82773197b1e
#
_entry.id   19e837f470ce0854d9a4a82773197b1e
#
_cell.length_a   1.000
_cell.length_b   1.000
_cell.length_c   1.000
_cell.angle_alpha   90.00
_cell.angle_beta   90.00
_cell.angle_gamma   90.00
#
_symmetry.space_group_name_H-M   'P 1'
#
loop_
_entity.id
_entity.type
_entity.pdbx_description
1 polymer ?
#
loop_
_entity_poly.entity_id
_entity_poly.type
_entity_poly.pdbx_seq_one_letter_code
_entity_poly.pdbx_strand_id
1 'polypeptide(L)'
;MDFTFTEDQIAFRDSISRFLMTEAAPELLRDIWETPTGRSPELWARIAEQGLMGLSAPEADGGMGMADVDWALLLQEVGYYALPDSLTDTAYVAVGMLSALPQGHESRVWLSRIAEGSCRVAVGHPVNPNVADAALADVLLLPHATATGLELHLLRPAQCEITALSSIDSSRRLSRVRWTASDATRLLDGTQGQKVWDTAGERGALAAAAQMLGLAQRMLDLSVDYVAQRKQFDKVIGSFQAVQHHLSDIVTKIEFAKPVLYRAFYALQHGEPDLAVRISHAKLQCSEASWFAARNSLQVHGAMGYTWEVNLQMFMKRAWVLDAAWGDKAYHAARLTQGLLRSPNAPVGPGSTFDREIDSCASCSAQDAVKNIAEEVAA
;
A
#
# COMPACT_ATOMS: atom_id res chain seq x y z
N MET A 1 3.14 -22.86 9.05
CA MET A 1 2.94 -21.70 8.15
C MET A 1 4.06 -21.73 7.13
N ASP A 2 3.72 -21.78 5.86
CA ASP A 2 4.69 -21.67 4.77
C ASP A 2 4.83 -20.19 4.40
N PHE A 3 6.04 -19.67 4.39
CA PHE A 3 6.36 -18.28 4.00
C PHE A 3 6.95 -18.20 2.59
N THR A 4 6.93 -19.30 1.85
CA THR A 4 7.44 -19.32 0.47
C THR A 4 6.33 -18.93 -0.51
N PHE A 5 6.71 -18.17 -1.53
CA PHE A 5 5.83 -17.95 -2.68
C PHE A 5 5.95 -19.11 -3.66
N THR A 6 4.87 -19.42 -4.36
CA THR A 6 4.88 -20.45 -5.40
C THR A 6 5.75 -20.04 -6.58
N GLU A 7 6.19 -21.03 -7.37
CA GLU A 7 6.95 -20.77 -8.60
C GLU A 7 6.16 -19.88 -9.57
N ASP A 8 4.84 -20.05 -9.65
CA ASP A 8 3.97 -19.24 -10.50
C ASP A 8 3.91 -17.77 -10.04
N GLN A 9 3.81 -17.52 -8.73
CA GLN A 9 3.84 -16.16 -8.17
C GLN A 9 5.17 -15.47 -8.45
N ILE A 10 6.28 -16.20 -8.35
CA ILE A 10 7.61 -15.67 -8.65
C ILE A 10 7.75 -15.40 -10.15
N ALA A 11 7.33 -16.34 -11.01
CA ALA A 11 7.39 -16.18 -12.47
C ALA A 11 6.52 -15.00 -12.94
N PHE A 12 5.34 -14.82 -12.34
CA PHE A 12 4.47 -13.69 -12.62
C PHE A 12 5.12 -12.36 -12.23
N ARG A 13 5.65 -12.24 -11.00
CA ARG A 13 6.43 -11.07 -10.58
C ARG A 13 7.55 -10.76 -11.56
N ASP A 14 8.35 -11.76 -11.97
CA ASP A 14 9.49 -11.57 -12.87
C ASP A 14 9.05 -11.11 -14.27
N SER A 15 7.88 -11.57 -14.73
CA SER A 15 7.29 -11.10 -15.98
C SER A 15 6.90 -9.63 -15.88
N ILE A 16 6.23 -9.24 -14.81
CA ILE A 16 5.82 -7.85 -14.58
C ILE A 16 7.03 -6.95 -14.33
N SER A 17 8.05 -7.40 -13.64
CA SER A 17 9.30 -6.65 -13.46
C SER A 17 9.95 -6.33 -14.81
N ARG A 18 10.04 -7.31 -15.72
CA ARG A 18 10.58 -7.08 -17.09
C ARG A 18 9.73 -6.09 -17.88
N PHE A 19 8.41 -6.19 -17.77
CA PHE A 19 7.49 -5.25 -18.41
C PHE A 19 7.71 -3.83 -17.87
N LEU A 20 7.69 -3.63 -16.55
CA LEU A 20 7.84 -2.33 -15.92
C LEU A 20 9.23 -1.72 -16.12
N MET A 21 10.27 -2.55 -16.25
CA MET A 21 11.62 -2.09 -16.57
C MET A 21 11.67 -1.30 -17.89
N THR A 22 10.84 -1.70 -18.86
CA THR A 22 10.75 -1.03 -20.16
C THR A 22 9.74 0.11 -20.16
N GLU A 23 8.55 -0.13 -19.61
CA GLU A 23 7.40 0.77 -19.76
C GLU A 23 7.32 1.84 -18.66
N ALA A 24 8.03 1.66 -17.56
CA ALA A 24 8.09 2.60 -16.44
C ALA A 24 9.53 3.07 -16.16
N ALA A 25 10.33 3.27 -17.21
CA ALA A 25 11.65 3.86 -17.08
C ALA A 25 11.54 5.28 -16.47
N PRO A 26 12.48 5.68 -15.59
CA PRO A 26 12.40 6.98 -14.90
C PRO A 26 12.28 8.19 -15.84
N GLU A 27 12.91 8.14 -16.99
CA GLU A 27 12.86 9.20 -18.01
C GLU A 27 11.43 9.34 -18.55
N LEU A 28 10.81 8.21 -18.91
CA LEU A 28 9.43 8.17 -19.40
C LEU A 28 8.44 8.68 -18.32
N LEU A 29 8.65 8.29 -17.07
CA LEU A 29 7.79 8.76 -15.98
C LEU A 29 7.93 10.27 -15.75
N ARG A 30 9.12 10.84 -15.91
CA ARG A 30 9.32 12.30 -15.87
C ARG A 30 8.54 13.01 -16.97
N ASP A 31 8.62 12.53 -18.20
CA ASP A 31 7.86 13.09 -19.33
C ASP A 31 6.34 13.03 -19.08
N ILE A 32 5.86 11.90 -18.53
CA ILE A 32 4.44 11.75 -18.14
C ILE A 32 4.04 12.77 -17.07
N TRP A 33 4.91 13.04 -16.08
CA TRP A 33 4.61 14.02 -15.01
C TRP A 33 4.46 15.46 -15.52
N GLU A 34 5.15 15.81 -16.59
CA GLU A 34 5.07 17.11 -17.23
C GLU A 34 3.75 17.31 -18.00
N THR A 35 3.03 16.24 -18.31
CA THR A 35 1.73 16.34 -18.97
C THR A 35 0.67 16.95 -18.05
N PRO A 36 -0.37 17.62 -18.59
CA PRO A 36 -1.44 18.22 -17.79
C PRO A 36 -2.12 17.23 -16.85
N THR A 37 -2.31 15.99 -17.31
CA THR A 37 -2.95 14.91 -16.52
C THR A 37 -1.96 14.21 -15.59
N GLY A 38 -0.67 14.20 -15.91
CA GLY A 38 0.36 13.39 -15.24
C GLY A 38 0.14 11.89 -15.43
N ARG A 39 -0.55 11.50 -16.51
CA ARG A 39 -0.88 10.11 -16.86
C ARG A 39 -0.71 9.90 -18.35
N SER A 40 -0.36 8.65 -18.72
CA SER A 40 -0.28 8.21 -20.12
C SER A 40 -1.40 7.19 -20.40
N PRO A 41 -2.30 7.47 -21.35
CA PRO A 41 -3.27 6.51 -21.82
C PRO A 41 -2.62 5.25 -22.41
N GLU A 42 -1.47 5.42 -23.07
CA GLU A 42 -0.72 4.33 -23.70
C GLU A 42 -0.16 3.38 -22.63
N LEU A 43 0.45 3.92 -21.57
CA LEU A 43 0.95 3.11 -20.45
C LEU A 43 -0.20 2.38 -19.76
N TRP A 44 -1.34 3.04 -19.57
CA TRP A 44 -2.54 2.42 -18.99
C TRP A 44 -3.05 1.26 -19.84
N ALA A 45 -3.14 1.43 -21.16
CA ALA A 45 -3.55 0.37 -22.07
C ALA A 45 -2.59 -0.84 -22.01
N ARG A 46 -1.28 -0.59 -22.01
CA ARG A 46 -0.28 -1.67 -21.87
C ARG A 46 -0.37 -2.40 -20.53
N ILE A 47 -0.65 -1.70 -19.42
CA ILE A 47 -0.90 -2.32 -18.11
C ILE A 47 -2.14 -3.22 -18.18
N ALA A 48 -3.19 -2.78 -18.87
CA ALA A 48 -4.40 -3.58 -19.08
C ALA A 48 -4.13 -4.82 -19.95
N GLU A 49 -3.35 -4.69 -21.01
CA GLU A 49 -2.92 -5.82 -21.89
C GLU A 49 -2.14 -6.88 -21.10
N GLN A 50 -1.40 -6.50 -20.03
CA GLN A 50 -0.75 -7.45 -19.13
C GLN A 50 -1.73 -8.17 -18.18
N GLY A 51 -3.02 -7.83 -18.22
CA GLY A 51 -4.03 -8.40 -17.33
C GLY A 51 -4.03 -7.87 -15.90
N LEU A 52 -3.19 -6.87 -15.59
CA LEU A 52 -3.01 -6.35 -14.22
C LEU A 52 -4.28 -5.73 -13.64
N MET A 53 -5.17 -5.23 -14.49
CA MET A 53 -6.42 -4.61 -14.07
C MET A 53 -7.45 -5.62 -13.57
N GLY A 54 -7.44 -6.84 -14.13
CA GLY A 54 -8.40 -7.90 -13.81
C GLY A 54 -7.95 -8.87 -12.71
N LEU A 55 -6.79 -8.69 -12.10
CA LEU A 55 -6.21 -9.69 -11.17
C LEU A 55 -7.16 -10.09 -10.04
N SER A 56 -7.72 -9.13 -9.31
CA SER A 56 -8.59 -9.40 -8.16
C SER A 56 -10.07 -9.43 -8.51
N ALA A 57 -10.46 -9.01 -9.71
CA ALA A 57 -11.86 -9.05 -10.10
C ALA A 57 -12.33 -10.51 -10.20
N PRO A 58 -13.54 -10.83 -9.72
CA PRO A 58 -14.09 -12.18 -9.83
C PRO A 58 -14.16 -12.66 -11.28
N GLU A 59 -13.97 -13.97 -11.51
CA GLU A 59 -14.09 -14.57 -12.85
C GLU A 59 -15.45 -14.29 -13.51
N ALA A 60 -16.52 -14.28 -12.70
CA ALA A 60 -17.86 -13.95 -13.18
C ALA A 60 -18.01 -12.50 -13.70
N ASP A 61 -17.10 -11.61 -13.33
CA ASP A 61 -17.04 -10.21 -13.75
C ASP A 61 -15.87 -9.96 -14.74
N GLY A 62 -15.28 -11.03 -15.30
CA GLY A 62 -14.23 -10.95 -16.33
C GLY A 62 -12.80 -10.84 -15.78
N GLY A 63 -12.58 -11.07 -14.49
CA GLY A 63 -11.27 -11.05 -13.86
C GLY A 63 -10.66 -12.44 -13.68
N MET A 64 -9.55 -12.50 -12.92
CA MET A 64 -8.79 -13.72 -12.63
C MET A 64 -9.06 -14.28 -11.23
N GLY A 65 -9.76 -13.55 -10.36
CA GLY A 65 -10.08 -13.98 -8.99
C GLY A 65 -8.85 -14.21 -8.10
N MET A 66 -7.71 -13.59 -8.40
CA MET A 66 -6.48 -13.77 -7.63
C MET A 66 -6.60 -13.20 -6.22
N ALA A 67 -5.92 -13.85 -5.29
CA ALA A 67 -6.00 -13.55 -3.87
C ALA A 67 -5.12 -12.36 -3.44
N ASP A 68 -5.33 -11.88 -2.21
CA ASP A 68 -4.56 -10.75 -1.68
C ASP A 68 -3.03 -11.03 -1.63
N VAL A 69 -2.60 -12.27 -1.33
CA VAL A 69 -1.18 -12.66 -1.29
C VAL A 69 -0.50 -12.51 -2.65
N ASP A 70 -1.22 -12.70 -3.76
CA ASP A 70 -0.67 -12.57 -5.10
C ASP A 70 -0.24 -11.12 -5.42
N TRP A 71 -0.87 -10.15 -4.76
CA TRP A 71 -0.49 -8.75 -4.85
C TRP A 71 0.78 -8.37 -4.08
N ALA A 72 1.21 -9.21 -3.14
CA ALA A 72 2.33 -8.85 -2.26
C ALA A 72 3.62 -8.54 -3.03
N LEU A 73 3.99 -9.39 -4.00
CA LEU A 73 5.17 -9.19 -4.83
C LEU A 73 4.92 -8.14 -5.92
N LEU A 74 3.75 -8.17 -6.54
CA LEU A 74 3.39 -7.20 -7.59
C LEU A 74 3.44 -5.75 -7.09
N LEU A 75 2.89 -5.48 -5.91
CA LEU A 75 2.89 -4.13 -5.34
C LEU A 75 4.31 -3.65 -4.97
N GLN A 76 5.23 -4.57 -4.67
CA GLN A 76 6.64 -4.22 -4.51
C GLN A 76 7.26 -3.78 -5.85
N GLU A 77 6.94 -4.48 -6.96
CA GLU A 77 7.38 -4.05 -8.30
C GLU A 77 6.78 -2.70 -8.70
N VAL A 78 5.49 -2.48 -8.43
CA VAL A 78 4.82 -1.18 -8.64
C VAL A 78 5.55 -0.06 -7.89
N GLY A 79 6.00 -0.34 -6.68
CA GLY A 79 6.83 0.58 -5.90
C GLY A 79 8.25 0.74 -6.46
N TYR A 80 8.91 -0.35 -6.78
CA TYR A 80 10.29 -0.37 -7.30
C TYR A 80 10.44 0.49 -8.56
N TYR A 81 9.44 0.47 -9.44
CA TYR A 81 9.39 1.30 -10.66
C TYR A 81 8.65 2.63 -10.47
N ALA A 82 8.16 2.93 -9.26
CA ALA A 82 7.40 4.15 -8.94
C ALA A 82 6.20 4.39 -9.87
N LEU A 83 5.49 3.31 -10.24
CA LEU A 83 4.33 3.38 -11.12
C LEU A 83 3.25 4.30 -10.51
N PRO A 84 2.51 5.10 -11.31
CA PRO A 84 1.42 5.95 -10.81
C PRO A 84 0.32 5.17 -10.07
N ASP A 85 -0.26 5.78 -9.05
CA ASP A 85 -1.15 5.11 -8.07
C ASP A 85 -2.48 4.59 -8.61
N SER A 86 -2.94 5.05 -9.79
CA SER A 86 -4.26 4.67 -10.33
C SER A 86 -4.46 3.16 -10.45
N LEU A 87 -3.41 2.39 -10.73
CA LEU A 87 -3.47 0.93 -10.79
C LEU A 87 -3.91 0.35 -9.45
N THR A 88 -3.26 0.74 -8.37
CA THR A 88 -3.51 0.20 -7.02
C THR A 88 -4.93 0.54 -6.54
N ASP A 89 -5.32 1.81 -6.65
CA ASP A 89 -6.64 2.25 -6.19
C ASP A 89 -7.76 1.61 -7.03
N THR A 90 -7.57 1.49 -8.35
CA THR A 90 -8.56 0.92 -9.28
C THR A 90 -8.62 -0.61 -9.20
N ALA A 91 -7.48 -1.29 -9.44
CA ALA A 91 -7.45 -2.74 -9.65
C ALA A 91 -7.41 -3.58 -8.36
N TYR A 92 -7.03 -2.98 -7.23
CA TYR A 92 -6.92 -3.68 -5.97
C TYR A 92 -7.95 -3.20 -4.94
N VAL A 93 -7.97 -1.91 -4.62
CA VAL A 93 -8.84 -1.39 -3.57
C VAL A 93 -10.29 -1.31 -4.04
N ALA A 94 -10.56 -0.63 -5.17
CA ALA A 94 -11.92 -0.44 -5.68
C ALA A 94 -12.55 -1.76 -6.13
N VAL A 95 -11.78 -2.67 -6.73
CA VAL A 95 -12.26 -4.03 -7.06
C VAL A 95 -12.75 -4.74 -5.81
N GLY A 96 -11.99 -4.69 -4.70
CA GLY A 96 -12.43 -5.29 -3.45
C GLY A 96 -13.73 -4.70 -2.90
N MET A 97 -13.90 -3.38 -3.02
CA MET A 97 -15.13 -2.70 -2.59
C MET A 97 -16.33 -3.07 -3.46
N LEU A 98 -16.18 -3.08 -4.77
CA LEU A 98 -17.26 -3.40 -5.72
C LEU A 98 -17.63 -4.88 -5.70
N SER A 99 -16.66 -5.77 -5.44
CA SER A 99 -16.89 -7.22 -5.29
C SER A 99 -17.74 -7.56 -4.07
N ALA A 100 -17.77 -6.68 -3.06
CA ALA A 100 -18.62 -6.86 -1.88
C ALA A 100 -20.12 -6.56 -2.16
N LEU A 101 -20.45 -5.97 -3.30
CA LEU A 101 -21.85 -5.75 -3.71
C LEU A 101 -22.52 -7.09 -4.03
N PRO A 102 -23.85 -7.21 -3.77
CA PRO A 102 -24.59 -8.41 -4.11
C PRO A 102 -24.47 -8.79 -5.60
N GLN A 103 -24.52 -10.09 -5.90
CA GLN A 103 -24.56 -10.55 -7.28
C GLN A 103 -25.79 -9.98 -7.99
N GLY A 104 -25.59 -9.48 -9.21
CA GLY A 104 -26.66 -8.82 -9.98
C GLY A 104 -26.89 -7.35 -9.65
N HIS A 105 -26.15 -6.76 -8.71
CA HIS A 105 -26.17 -5.32 -8.48
C HIS A 105 -25.68 -4.57 -9.73
N GLU A 106 -26.42 -3.57 -10.21
CA GLU A 106 -26.12 -2.85 -11.46
C GLU A 106 -24.70 -2.25 -11.49
N SER A 107 -24.19 -1.78 -10.35
CA SER A 107 -22.86 -1.19 -10.25
C SER A 107 -21.71 -2.22 -10.35
N ARG A 108 -22.00 -3.54 -10.39
CA ARG A 108 -20.94 -4.56 -10.66
C ARG A 108 -20.40 -4.47 -12.08
N VAL A 109 -21.09 -3.81 -13.01
CA VAL A 109 -20.60 -3.51 -14.36
C VAL A 109 -19.23 -2.82 -14.33
N TRP A 110 -18.92 -2.09 -13.26
CA TRP A 110 -17.63 -1.45 -13.10
C TRP A 110 -16.49 -2.46 -12.89
N LEU A 111 -16.75 -3.65 -12.32
CA LEU A 111 -15.74 -4.72 -12.20
C LEU A 111 -15.26 -5.20 -13.59
N SER A 112 -16.17 -5.46 -14.51
CA SER A 112 -15.81 -5.85 -15.88
C SER A 112 -15.06 -4.74 -16.60
N ARG A 113 -15.49 -3.49 -16.44
CA ARG A 113 -14.80 -2.32 -17.01
C ARG A 113 -13.39 -2.12 -16.46
N ILE A 114 -13.19 -2.38 -15.15
CA ILE A 114 -11.87 -2.36 -14.55
C ILE A 114 -11.03 -3.49 -15.15
N ALA A 115 -11.55 -4.72 -15.17
CA ALA A 115 -10.83 -5.88 -15.70
C ALA A 115 -10.36 -5.68 -17.16
N GLU A 116 -11.18 -5.02 -17.98
CA GLU A 116 -10.85 -4.62 -19.36
C GLU A 116 -9.87 -3.44 -19.43
N GLY A 117 -9.57 -2.75 -18.32
CA GLY A 117 -8.79 -1.53 -18.32
C GLY A 117 -9.49 -0.30 -18.92
N SER A 118 -10.80 -0.41 -19.19
CA SER A 118 -11.60 0.63 -19.85
C SER A 118 -12.07 1.75 -18.91
N CYS A 119 -11.77 1.67 -17.61
CA CYS A 119 -12.11 2.72 -16.65
C CYS A 119 -11.06 2.87 -15.54
N ARG A 120 -11.06 4.04 -14.91
CA ARG A 120 -10.32 4.36 -13.67
C ARG A 120 -11.30 4.64 -12.56
N VAL A 121 -11.03 4.11 -11.38
CA VAL A 121 -11.82 4.35 -10.17
C VAL A 121 -10.95 5.03 -9.14
N ALA A 122 -11.40 6.17 -8.63
CA ALA A 122 -10.77 6.86 -7.51
C ALA A 122 -11.49 6.50 -6.21
N VAL A 123 -10.72 6.32 -5.15
CA VAL A 123 -11.24 5.94 -3.83
C VAL A 123 -10.91 7.02 -2.81
N GLY A 124 -11.95 7.62 -2.22
CA GLY A 124 -11.82 8.48 -1.04
C GLY A 124 -12.00 7.64 0.21
N HIS A 125 -11.17 7.86 1.22
CA HIS A 125 -11.28 7.14 2.49
C HIS A 125 -11.13 8.13 3.66
N PRO A 126 -11.80 7.94 4.82
CA PRO A 126 -11.66 8.86 5.96
C PRO A 126 -10.22 9.13 6.39
N VAL A 127 -9.33 8.15 6.29
CA VAL A 127 -7.88 8.33 6.56
C VAL A 127 -7.11 8.94 5.39
N ASN A 128 -7.76 9.07 4.21
CA ASN A 128 -7.21 9.71 3.01
C ASN A 128 -8.13 10.85 2.56
N PRO A 129 -8.14 12.00 3.24
CA PRO A 129 -9.08 13.09 2.91
C PRO A 129 -8.83 13.71 1.53
N ASN A 130 -7.66 13.47 0.94
CA ASN A 130 -7.29 13.90 -0.39
C ASN A 130 -7.32 12.70 -1.34
N VAL A 131 -8.18 12.76 -2.35
CA VAL A 131 -8.44 11.65 -3.28
C VAL A 131 -7.44 11.72 -4.43
N ALA A 132 -6.71 10.62 -4.65
CA ALA A 132 -5.81 10.52 -5.79
C ALA A 132 -6.62 10.33 -7.09
N ASP A 133 -6.16 10.98 -8.16
CA ASP A 133 -6.71 10.89 -9.52
C ASP A 133 -8.21 11.20 -9.66
N ALA A 134 -8.83 11.89 -8.69
CA ALA A 134 -10.27 12.16 -8.69
C ALA A 134 -10.75 12.86 -9.98
N ALA A 135 -9.96 13.77 -10.54
CA ALA A 135 -10.32 14.49 -11.77
C ALA A 135 -10.19 13.63 -13.05
N LEU A 136 -9.51 12.50 -12.97
CA LEU A 136 -9.22 11.60 -14.10
C LEU A 136 -10.03 10.31 -14.03
N ALA A 137 -10.70 10.07 -12.93
CA ALA A 137 -11.51 8.87 -12.72
C ALA A 137 -12.82 8.93 -13.50
N ASP A 138 -13.31 7.78 -13.94
CA ASP A 138 -14.65 7.62 -14.52
C ASP A 138 -15.72 7.64 -13.44
N VAL A 139 -15.40 7.08 -12.27
CA VAL A 139 -16.22 7.09 -11.06
C VAL A 139 -15.36 7.20 -9.80
N LEU A 140 -16.00 7.74 -8.75
CA LEU A 140 -15.41 7.85 -7.42
C LEU A 140 -16.24 7.01 -6.44
N LEU A 141 -15.53 6.26 -5.58
CA LEU A 141 -16.11 5.60 -4.41
C LEU A 141 -15.83 6.49 -3.19
N LEU A 142 -16.89 7.03 -2.57
CA LEU A 142 -16.76 8.02 -1.51
C LEU A 142 -17.56 7.62 -0.26
N PRO A 143 -17.02 7.86 0.96
CA PRO A 143 -17.69 7.56 2.21
C PRO A 143 -18.61 8.70 2.65
N HIS A 144 -19.77 8.35 3.19
CA HIS A 144 -20.62 9.28 3.92
C HIS A 144 -20.87 8.76 5.33
N ALA A 145 -20.50 9.56 6.35
CA ALA A 145 -20.65 9.18 7.74
C ALA A 145 -22.10 9.35 8.21
N THR A 146 -22.66 8.30 8.82
CA THR A 146 -24.00 8.28 9.41
C THR A 146 -23.94 7.79 10.85
N ALA A 147 -25.07 7.77 11.54
CA ALA A 147 -25.17 7.22 12.89
C ALA A 147 -24.91 5.70 12.95
N THR A 148 -25.08 4.99 11.83
CA THR A 148 -24.94 3.51 11.73
C THR A 148 -23.58 3.08 11.16
N GLY A 149 -22.73 4.02 10.73
CA GLY A 149 -21.42 3.77 10.13
C GLY A 149 -21.19 4.54 8.84
N LEU A 150 -20.28 4.09 8.02
CA LEU A 150 -19.92 4.71 6.74
C LEU A 150 -20.75 4.11 5.60
N GLU A 151 -21.59 4.91 4.97
CA GLU A 151 -22.23 4.53 3.69
C GLU A 151 -21.19 4.50 2.56
N LEU A 152 -21.44 3.64 1.57
CA LEU A 152 -20.65 3.61 0.33
C LEU A 152 -21.47 4.27 -0.79
N HIS A 153 -20.88 5.29 -1.40
CA HIS A 153 -21.48 6.00 -2.54
C HIS A 153 -20.60 5.89 -3.78
N LEU A 154 -21.25 5.82 -4.94
CA LEU A 154 -20.62 5.89 -6.26
C LEU A 154 -21.07 7.16 -6.96
N LEU A 155 -20.10 7.99 -7.35
CA LEU A 155 -20.35 9.27 -8.02
C LEU A 155 -19.51 9.36 -9.31
N ARG A 156 -20.01 10.17 -10.25
CA ARG A 156 -19.20 10.61 -11.38
C ARG A 156 -18.49 11.93 -11.04
N PRO A 157 -17.34 12.25 -11.63
CA PRO A 157 -16.67 13.52 -11.38
C PRO A 157 -17.55 14.75 -11.55
N ALA A 158 -18.47 14.72 -12.53
CA ALA A 158 -19.43 15.80 -12.77
C ALA A 158 -20.41 16.07 -11.62
N GLN A 159 -20.56 15.14 -10.67
CA GLN A 159 -21.41 15.27 -9.47
C GLN A 159 -20.63 15.81 -8.27
N CYS A 160 -19.35 16.12 -8.44
CA CYS A 160 -18.45 16.54 -7.39
C CYS A 160 -17.79 17.88 -7.71
N GLU A 161 -17.50 18.66 -6.69
CA GLU A 161 -16.57 19.78 -6.77
C GLU A 161 -15.15 19.24 -6.49
N ILE A 162 -14.31 19.19 -7.51
CA ILE A 162 -12.95 18.62 -7.44
C ILE A 162 -11.94 19.77 -7.52
N THR A 163 -11.17 19.95 -6.46
CA THR A 163 -10.09 20.96 -6.39
C THR A 163 -8.74 20.27 -6.33
N ALA A 164 -7.90 20.46 -7.36
CA ALA A 164 -6.56 19.92 -7.41
C ALA A 164 -5.66 20.49 -6.30
N LEU A 165 -4.80 19.66 -5.75
CA LEU A 165 -3.81 20.00 -4.73
C LEU A 165 -2.40 19.76 -5.24
N SER A 166 -1.45 20.59 -4.81
CA SER A 166 -0.02 20.36 -5.08
C SER A 166 0.51 19.20 -4.20
N SER A 167 1.43 18.43 -4.77
CA SER A 167 2.16 17.37 -4.06
C SER A 167 3.66 17.52 -4.31
N ILE A 168 4.49 17.09 -3.34
CA ILE A 168 5.94 16.99 -3.54
C ILE A 168 6.31 15.90 -4.54
N ASP A 169 5.47 14.87 -4.67
CA ASP A 169 5.56 13.85 -5.71
C ASP A 169 4.69 14.27 -6.90
N SER A 170 5.33 14.68 -7.98
CA SER A 170 4.65 15.18 -9.19
C SER A 170 3.78 14.12 -9.87
N SER A 171 4.03 12.84 -9.63
CA SER A 171 3.23 11.75 -10.16
C SER A 171 1.90 11.56 -9.40
N ARG A 172 1.77 12.13 -8.19
CA ARG A 172 0.57 11.98 -7.37
C ARG A 172 -0.37 13.16 -7.57
N ARG A 173 -1.47 12.93 -8.28
CA ARG A 173 -2.52 13.92 -8.58
C ARG A 173 -3.58 13.88 -7.50
N LEU A 174 -3.35 14.59 -6.41
CA LEU A 174 -4.28 14.68 -5.28
C LEU A 174 -5.34 15.76 -5.49
N SER A 175 -6.54 15.49 -5.03
CA SER A 175 -7.65 16.45 -5.08
C SER A 175 -8.46 16.43 -3.78
N ARG A 176 -8.95 17.60 -3.40
CA ARG A 176 -10.05 17.70 -2.44
C ARG A 176 -11.36 17.53 -3.20
N VAL A 177 -12.21 16.63 -2.71
CA VAL A 177 -13.51 16.33 -3.31
C VAL A 177 -14.61 16.76 -2.34
N ARG A 178 -15.54 17.61 -2.82
CA ARG A 178 -16.76 17.95 -2.11
C ARG A 178 -17.94 17.44 -2.90
N TRP A 179 -18.90 16.87 -2.21
CA TRP A 179 -20.09 16.28 -2.82
C TRP A 179 -21.23 16.19 -1.80
N THR A 180 -22.41 15.85 -2.25
CA THR A 180 -23.61 15.70 -1.39
C THR A 180 -24.15 14.29 -1.52
N ALA A 181 -24.34 13.62 -0.38
CA ALA A 181 -24.91 12.27 -0.33
C ALA A 181 -26.40 12.29 -0.76
N SER A 182 -26.80 11.25 -1.48
CA SER A 182 -28.18 11.01 -1.89
C SER A 182 -28.47 9.53 -2.03
N ASP A 183 -29.74 9.15 -1.94
CA ASP A 183 -30.14 7.74 -2.16
C ASP A 183 -29.77 7.22 -3.56
N ALA A 184 -29.79 8.12 -4.57
CA ALA A 184 -29.44 7.78 -5.95
C ALA A 184 -27.96 7.43 -6.15
N THR A 185 -27.08 7.83 -5.24
CA THR A 185 -25.63 7.54 -5.31
C THR A 185 -25.20 6.45 -4.33
N ARG A 186 -26.07 6.07 -3.38
CA ARG A 186 -25.76 5.10 -2.33
C ARG A 186 -25.76 3.67 -2.86
N LEU A 187 -24.64 2.96 -2.69
CA LEU A 187 -24.50 1.55 -2.98
C LEU A 187 -24.78 0.65 -1.77
N LEU A 188 -24.29 1.07 -0.59
CA LEU A 188 -24.46 0.34 0.66
C LEU A 188 -24.80 1.30 1.80
N ASP A 189 -25.63 0.84 2.73
CA ASP A 189 -25.96 1.55 3.97
C ASP A 189 -24.77 1.62 4.94
N GLY A 190 -24.92 2.38 6.04
CA GLY A 190 -23.82 2.57 6.99
C GLY A 190 -23.27 1.28 7.62
N THR A 191 -24.12 0.29 7.87
CA THR A 191 -23.70 -0.97 8.50
C THR A 191 -22.91 -1.86 7.54
N GLN A 192 -23.39 -2.01 6.31
CA GLN A 192 -22.75 -2.79 5.26
C GLN A 192 -21.52 -2.07 4.71
N GLY A 193 -21.66 -0.77 4.47
CA GLY A 193 -20.57 0.07 3.96
C GLY A 193 -19.39 0.16 4.91
N GLN A 194 -19.62 0.20 6.25
CA GLN A 194 -18.51 0.22 7.23
C GLN A 194 -17.54 -0.95 7.04
N LYS A 195 -18.05 -2.17 6.86
CA LYS A 195 -17.20 -3.36 6.64
C LYS A 195 -16.38 -3.25 5.35
N VAL A 196 -16.99 -2.71 4.30
CA VAL A 196 -16.32 -2.50 3.00
C VAL A 196 -15.21 -1.46 3.14
N TRP A 197 -15.48 -0.36 3.86
CA TRP A 197 -14.50 0.69 4.12
C TRP A 197 -13.35 0.20 5.01
N ASP A 198 -13.62 -0.61 6.03
CA ASP A 198 -12.59 -1.20 6.88
C ASP A 198 -11.64 -2.06 6.02
N THR A 199 -12.18 -2.95 5.18
CA THR A 199 -11.37 -3.78 4.28
C THR A 199 -10.62 -2.95 3.23
N ALA A 200 -11.23 -1.89 2.69
CA ALA A 200 -10.58 -0.98 1.76
C ALA A 200 -9.38 -0.26 2.41
N GLY A 201 -9.55 0.17 3.67
CA GLY A 201 -8.46 0.75 4.47
C GLY A 201 -7.30 -0.22 4.68
N GLU A 202 -7.61 -1.50 4.97
CA GLU A 202 -6.60 -2.54 5.13
C GLU A 202 -5.85 -2.83 3.83
N ARG A 203 -6.54 -2.98 2.71
CA ARG A 203 -5.93 -3.17 1.38
C ARG A 203 -5.07 -1.98 0.97
N GLY A 204 -5.58 -0.77 1.16
CA GLY A 204 -4.84 0.46 0.85
C GLY A 204 -3.57 0.61 1.67
N ALA A 205 -3.63 0.33 2.98
CA ALA A 205 -2.46 0.38 3.87
C ALA A 205 -1.40 -0.66 3.49
N LEU A 206 -1.82 -1.91 3.18
CA LEU A 206 -0.90 -2.94 2.70
C LEU A 206 -0.29 -2.60 1.34
N ALA A 207 -1.08 -2.09 0.41
CA ALA A 207 -0.59 -1.67 -0.89
C ALA A 207 0.45 -0.55 -0.77
N ALA A 208 0.21 0.44 0.08
CA ALA A 208 1.19 1.48 0.36
C ALA A 208 2.46 0.93 1.03
N ALA A 209 2.32 -0.03 1.96
CA ALA A 209 3.45 -0.69 2.63
C ALA A 209 4.32 -1.46 1.63
N ALA A 210 3.72 -2.28 0.77
CA ALA A 210 4.44 -3.05 -0.24
C ALA A 210 5.17 -2.15 -1.25
N GLN A 211 4.51 -1.09 -1.74
CA GLN A 211 5.15 -0.12 -2.61
C GLN A 211 6.33 0.58 -1.93
N MET A 212 6.20 0.97 -0.65
CA MET A 212 7.31 1.58 0.10
C MET A 212 8.51 0.64 0.22
N LEU A 213 8.27 -0.67 0.39
CA LEU A 213 9.35 -1.65 0.43
C LEU A 213 10.05 -1.78 -0.92
N GLY A 214 9.30 -1.79 -2.03
CA GLY A 214 9.86 -1.74 -3.39
C GLY A 214 10.67 -0.47 -3.65
N LEU A 215 10.19 0.69 -3.21
CA LEU A 215 10.91 1.96 -3.28
C LEU A 215 12.22 1.93 -2.49
N ALA A 216 12.21 1.31 -1.28
CA ALA A 216 13.41 1.15 -0.47
C ALA A 216 14.47 0.31 -1.22
N GLN A 217 14.06 -0.80 -1.84
CA GLN A 217 14.93 -1.64 -2.66
C GLN A 217 15.50 -0.84 -3.85
N ARG A 218 14.65 -0.07 -4.56
CA ARG A 218 15.12 0.73 -5.70
C ARG A 218 16.14 1.79 -5.30
N MET A 219 15.92 2.47 -4.19
CA MET A 219 16.86 3.47 -3.67
C MET A 219 18.18 2.84 -3.26
N LEU A 220 18.16 1.63 -2.70
CA LEU A 220 19.36 0.85 -2.40
C LEU A 220 20.13 0.51 -3.69
N ASP A 221 19.46 -0.04 -4.71
CA ASP A 221 20.10 -0.47 -5.95
C ASP A 221 20.73 0.72 -6.68
N LEU A 222 20.02 1.85 -6.79
CA LEU A 222 20.57 3.11 -7.34
C LEU A 222 21.80 3.59 -6.56
N SER A 223 21.80 3.40 -5.25
CA SER A 223 22.94 3.80 -4.41
C SER A 223 24.14 2.87 -4.59
N VAL A 224 23.91 1.57 -4.71
CA VAL A 224 24.97 0.58 -4.99
C VAL A 224 25.61 0.87 -6.34
N ASP A 225 24.82 1.10 -7.38
CA ASP A 225 25.32 1.45 -8.71
C ASP A 225 26.14 2.76 -8.69
N TYR A 226 25.65 3.77 -7.98
CA TYR A 226 26.34 5.05 -7.87
C TYR A 226 27.70 4.93 -7.17
N VAL A 227 27.75 4.26 -6.02
CA VAL A 227 29.00 4.14 -5.24
C VAL A 227 30.03 3.21 -5.89
N ALA A 228 29.58 2.27 -6.72
CA ALA A 228 30.45 1.40 -7.52
C ALA A 228 31.17 2.17 -8.67
N GLN A 229 30.60 3.27 -9.12
CA GLN A 229 31.14 4.04 -10.25
C GLN A 229 31.84 5.35 -9.81
N ARG A 230 31.33 6.00 -8.78
CA ARG A 230 31.84 7.29 -8.30
C ARG A 230 33.21 7.13 -7.65
N LYS A 231 34.21 7.88 -8.11
CA LYS A 231 35.56 7.88 -7.56
C LYS A 231 35.83 9.15 -6.75
N GLN A 232 36.46 8.99 -5.61
CA GLN A 232 37.07 10.03 -4.78
C GLN A 232 38.30 9.44 -4.10
N PHE A 233 39.34 10.26 -3.88
CA PHE A 233 40.60 9.80 -3.26
C PHE A 233 41.21 8.59 -4.01
N ASP A 234 41.21 8.66 -5.35
CA ASP A 234 41.76 7.68 -6.30
C ASP A 234 41.13 6.28 -6.29
N LYS A 235 39.98 6.12 -5.62
CA LYS A 235 39.25 4.85 -5.60
C LYS A 235 37.73 5.05 -5.63
N VAL A 236 36.97 3.98 -5.94
CA VAL A 236 35.53 4.00 -5.89
C VAL A 236 35.04 4.22 -4.46
N ILE A 237 34.03 5.09 -4.28
CA ILE A 237 33.57 5.42 -2.91
C ILE A 237 32.92 4.23 -2.20
N GLY A 238 32.39 3.24 -2.91
CA GLY A 238 31.89 1.99 -2.37
C GLY A 238 32.97 1.12 -1.68
N SER A 239 34.26 1.42 -1.84
CA SER A 239 35.35 0.74 -1.11
C SER A 239 35.55 1.26 0.32
N PHE A 240 34.92 2.37 0.70
CA PHE A 240 35.01 2.91 2.07
C PHE A 240 34.01 2.23 3.00
N GLN A 241 34.47 1.73 4.14
CA GLN A 241 33.61 1.04 5.12
C GLN A 241 32.41 1.89 5.57
N ALA A 242 32.58 3.20 5.77
CA ALA A 242 31.49 4.08 6.16
C ALA A 242 30.35 4.10 5.13
N VAL A 243 30.67 4.03 3.82
CA VAL A 243 29.69 3.95 2.76
C VAL A 243 29.01 2.57 2.75
N GLN A 244 29.79 1.49 2.91
CA GLN A 244 29.29 0.13 2.97
C GLN A 244 28.32 -0.07 4.14
N HIS A 245 28.59 0.53 5.31
CA HIS A 245 27.70 0.45 6.47
C HIS A 245 26.33 1.07 6.18
N HIS A 246 26.28 2.26 5.56
CA HIS A 246 25.00 2.87 5.16
C HIS A 246 24.17 1.94 4.28
N LEU A 247 24.80 1.25 3.31
CA LEU A 247 24.09 0.35 2.41
C LEU A 247 23.66 -0.94 3.09
N SER A 248 24.52 -1.54 3.92
CA SER A 248 24.19 -2.77 4.65
C SER A 248 23.07 -2.57 5.67
N ASP A 249 23.02 -1.40 6.28
CA ASP A 249 21.94 -1.05 7.21
C ASP A 249 20.59 -0.91 6.48
N ILE A 250 20.58 -0.38 5.23
CA ILE A 250 19.37 -0.36 4.40
C ILE A 250 18.91 -1.80 4.11
N VAL A 251 19.82 -2.69 3.67
CA VAL A 251 19.51 -4.11 3.42
C VAL A 251 18.87 -4.73 4.64
N THR A 252 19.44 -4.53 5.82
CA THR A 252 18.91 -5.07 7.07
C THR A 252 17.48 -4.65 7.32
N LYS A 253 17.15 -3.35 7.15
CA LYS A 253 15.77 -2.85 7.33
C LYS A 253 14.79 -3.45 6.31
N ILE A 254 15.20 -3.60 5.05
CA ILE A 254 14.38 -4.21 4.00
C ILE A 254 14.09 -5.68 4.34
N GLU A 255 15.13 -6.45 4.66
CA GLU A 255 14.98 -7.89 4.92
C GLU A 255 14.12 -8.18 6.17
N PHE A 256 14.20 -7.36 7.21
CA PHE A 256 13.32 -7.49 8.38
C PHE A 256 11.87 -7.07 8.09
N ALA A 257 11.63 -6.14 7.17
CA ALA A 257 10.27 -5.71 6.82
C ALA A 257 9.53 -6.73 5.93
N LYS A 258 10.24 -7.49 5.07
CA LYS A 258 9.65 -8.48 4.16
C LYS A 258 8.72 -9.49 4.85
N PRO A 259 9.16 -10.27 5.87
CA PRO A 259 8.30 -11.27 6.49
C PRO A 259 7.10 -10.65 7.21
N VAL A 260 7.24 -9.45 7.75
CA VAL A 260 6.14 -8.72 8.39
C VAL A 260 5.08 -8.35 7.36
N LEU A 261 5.49 -7.86 6.19
CA LEU A 261 4.61 -7.53 5.09
C LEU A 261 3.88 -8.77 4.56
N TYR A 262 4.60 -9.85 4.28
CA TYR A 262 4.01 -11.09 3.73
C TYR A 262 3.04 -11.73 4.72
N ARG A 263 3.38 -11.70 6.01
CA ARG A 263 2.49 -12.16 7.07
C ARG A 263 1.18 -11.36 7.13
N ALA A 264 1.22 -10.06 6.87
CA ALA A 264 0.04 -9.21 6.87
C ALA A 264 -0.87 -9.49 5.65
N PHE A 265 -0.32 -9.74 4.46
CA PHE A 265 -1.08 -10.18 3.30
C PHE A 265 -1.77 -11.54 3.53
N TYR A 266 -1.04 -12.48 4.12
CA TYR A 266 -1.60 -13.77 4.51
C TYR A 266 -2.78 -13.59 5.49
N ALA A 267 -2.63 -12.74 6.49
CA ALA A 267 -3.67 -12.47 7.48
C ALA A 267 -4.91 -11.85 6.84
N LEU A 268 -4.74 -10.92 5.87
CA LEU A 268 -5.85 -10.33 5.13
C LEU A 268 -6.62 -11.37 4.34
N GLN A 269 -5.91 -12.21 3.59
CA GLN A 269 -6.51 -13.26 2.77
C GLN A 269 -7.31 -14.27 3.59
N HIS A 270 -6.85 -14.59 4.80
CA HIS A 270 -7.45 -15.60 5.67
C HIS A 270 -8.42 -15.01 6.72
N GLY A 271 -8.63 -13.69 6.73
CA GLY A 271 -9.55 -13.02 7.64
C GLY A 271 -9.19 -13.21 9.12
N GLU A 272 -7.90 -13.17 9.46
CA GLU A 272 -7.44 -13.40 10.83
C GLU A 272 -7.95 -12.34 11.82
N PRO A 273 -8.25 -12.69 13.07
CA PRO A 273 -8.91 -11.80 14.03
C PRO A 273 -8.07 -10.60 14.45
N ASP A 274 -6.73 -10.66 14.35
CA ASP A 274 -5.80 -9.58 14.69
C ASP A 274 -5.27 -8.82 13.46
N LEU A 275 -6.00 -8.89 12.35
CA LEU A 275 -5.66 -8.31 11.06
C LEU A 275 -5.19 -6.84 11.16
N ALA A 276 -5.93 -6.00 11.87
CA ALA A 276 -5.62 -4.59 12.03
C ALA A 276 -4.24 -4.33 12.67
N VAL A 277 -3.84 -5.20 13.62
CA VAL A 277 -2.52 -5.17 14.27
C VAL A 277 -1.43 -5.52 13.27
N ARG A 278 -1.62 -6.60 12.51
CA ARG A 278 -0.62 -7.10 11.54
C ARG A 278 -0.39 -6.11 10.41
N ILE A 279 -1.48 -5.53 9.88
CA ILE A 279 -1.39 -4.53 8.81
C ILE A 279 -0.72 -3.25 9.32
N SER A 280 -1.10 -2.77 10.52
CA SER A 280 -0.46 -1.60 11.10
C SER A 280 1.03 -1.83 11.37
N HIS A 281 1.42 -3.04 11.81
CA HIS A 281 2.82 -3.41 11.98
C HIS A 281 3.57 -3.40 10.64
N ALA A 282 3.01 -4.01 9.59
CA ALA A 282 3.60 -4.02 8.25
C ALA A 282 3.78 -2.59 7.70
N LYS A 283 2.76 -1.74 7.82
CA LYS A 283 2.82 -0.33 7.37
C LYS A 283 3.93 0.43 8.10
N LEU A 284 4.07 0.27 9.41
CA LEU A 284 5.13 0.91 10.19
C LEU A 284 6.53 0.42 9.81
N GLN A 285 6.73 -0.90 9.65
CA GLN A 285 8.03 -1.46 9.31
C GLN A 285 8.48 -1.08 7.89
N CYS A 286 7.56 -1.14 6.90
CA CYS A 286 7.87 -0.74 5.53
C CYS A 286 8.11 0.77 5.42
N SER A 287 7.35 1.58 6.16
CA SER A 287 7.58 3.02 6.27
C SER A 287 8.97 3.33 6.83
N GLU A 288 9.35 2.69 7.94
CA GLU A 288 10.67 2.87 8.54
C GLU A 288 11.79 2.47 7.57
N ALA A 289 11.67 1.30 6.91
CA ALA A 289 12.65 0.83 5.94
C ALA A 289 12.80 1.82 4.78
N SER A 290 11.69 2.34 4.27
CA SER A 290 11.66 3.29 3.14
C SER A 290 12.27 4.65 3.52
N TRP A 291 11.93 5.20 4.69
CA TRP A 291 12.53 6.43 5.21
C TRP A 291 14.03 6.29 5.44
N PHE A 292 14.42 5.16 6.02
CA PHE A 292 15.83 4.86 6.28
C PHE A 292 16.61 4.73 4.97
N ALA A 293 16.06 4.03 3.98
CA ALA A 293 16.64 3.93 2.64
C ALA A 293 16.78 5.32 1.99
N ALA A 294 15.74 6.15 2.02
CA ALA A 294 15.78 7.50 1.47
C ALA A 294 16.91 8.35 2.06
N ARG A 295 17.04 8.37 3.38
CA ARG A 295 18.08 9.18 4.06
C ARG A 295 19.49 8.69 3.78
N ASN A 296 19.72 7.37 3.85
CA ASN A 296 21.05 6.81 3.66
C ASN A 296 21.46 6.84 2.17
N SER A 297 20.52 6.61 1.25
CA SER A 297 20.77 6.78 -0.19
C SER A 297 21.14 8.23 -0.52
N LEU A 298 20.42 9.20 0.04
CA LEU A 298 20.76 10.62 -0.10
C LEU A 298 22.17 10.92 0.44
N GLN A 299 22.51 10.37 1.61
CA GLN A 299 23.82 10.54 2.24
C GLN A 299 24.97 10.04 1.34
N VAL A 300 24.83 8.84 0.77
CA VAL A 300 25.91 8.25 -0.07
C VAL A 300 26.03 8.88 -1.44
N HIS A 301 24.96 9.51 -1.96
CA HIS A 301 25.02 10.33 -3.18
C HIS A 301 25.64 11.71 -2.94
N GLY A 302 25.68 12.19 -1.70
CA GLY A 302 26.16 13.51 -1.34
C GLY A 302 25.39 14.62 -2.06
N ALA A 303 26.08 15.66 -2.55
CA ALA A 303 25.44 16.79 -3.23
C ALA A 303 24.61 16.38 -4.45
N MET A 304 25.00 15.34 -5.17
CA MET A 304 24.26 14.83 -6.34
C MET A 304 22.84 14.37 -5.95
N GLY A 305 22.64 13.81 -4.77
CA GLY A 305 21.34 13.35 -4.31
C GLY A 305 20.28 14.47 -4.18
N TYR A 306 20.69 15.73 -4.10
CA TYR A 306 19.80 16.89 -4.05
C TYR A 306 19.47 17.46 -5.43
N THR A 307 20.07 16.95 -6.49
CA THR A 307 19.90 17.49 -7.86
C THR A 307 18.79 16.75 -8.60
N TRP A 308 18.28 17.39 -9.66
CA TRP A 308 17.34 16.76 -10.59
C TRP A 308 18.04 15.82 -11.59
N GLU A 309 19.38 15.79 -11.59
CA GLU A 309 20.17 14.96 -12.51
C GLU A 309 20.08 13.48 -12.18
N VAL A 310 19.92 13.14 -10.89
CA VAL A 310 19.76 11.75 -10.46
C VAL A 310 18.30 11.41 -10.18
N ASN A 311 17.91 10.19 -10.52
CA ASN A 311 16.53 9.73 -10.36
C ASN A 311 16.13 9.46 -8.90
N LEU A 312 17.08 9.45 -7.97
CA LEU A 312 16.85 9.14 -6.56
C LEU A 312 15.70 9.96 -5.95
N GLN A 313 15.62 11.24 -6.27
CA GLN A 313 14.59 12.15 -5.73
C GLN A 313 13.15 11.73 -6.06
N MET A 314 12.92 11.00 -7.16
CA MET A 314 11.62 10.49 -7.55
C MET A 314 11.12 9.46 -6.53
N PHE A 315 11.96 8.49 -6.22
CA PHE A 315 11.67 7.40 -5.30
C PHE A 315 11.53 7.87 -3.86
N MET A 316 12.39 8.82 -3.44
CA MET A 316 12.30 9.45 -2.12
C MET A 316 10.97 10.19 -1.93
N LYS A 317 10.57 11.03 -2.88
CA LYS A 317 9.31 11.79 -2.80
C LYS A 317 8.09 10.88 -2.78
N ARG A 318 8.08 9.84 -3.62
CA ARG A 318 7.04 8.83 -3.62
C ARG A 318 6.96 8.09 -2.27
N ALA A 319 8.09 7.72 -1.68
CA ALA A 319 8.15 7.09 -0.38
C ALA A 319 7.50 7.97 0.71
N TRP A 320 7.81 9.26 0.73
CA TRP A 320 7.27 10.20 1.72
C TRP A 320 5.76 10.41 1.59
N VAL A 321 5.20 10.45 0.38
CA VAL A 321 3.76 10.60 0.22
C VAL A 321 3.00 9.29 0.49
N LEU A 322 3.59 8.13 0.23
CA LEU A 322 3.00 6.84 0.58
C LEU A 322 3.06 6.56 2.09
N ASP A 323 4.04 7.12 2.80
CA ASP A 323 4.09 7.06 4.28
C ASP A 323 2.83 7.66 4.92
N ALA A 324 2.37 8.80 4.40
CA ALA A 324 1.14 9.45 4.87
C ALA A 324 -0.16 8.82 4.30
N ALA A 325 -0.08 8.06 3.18
CA ALA A 325 -1.26 7.48 2.56
C ALA A 325 -1.82 6.30 3.35
N TRP A 326 -3.16 6.19 3.38
CA TRP A 326 -3.90 5.12 4.06
C TRP A 326 -3.59 5.01 5.57
N GLY A 327 -3.43 6.15 6.20
CA GLY A 327 -3.02 6.30 7.59
C GLY A 327 -1.52 6.55 7.74
N ASP A 328 -1.20 7.57 8.49
CA ASP A 328 0.17 7.93 8.82
C ASP A 328 0.76 7.07 9.96
N LYS A 329 2.00 7.34 10.31
CA LYS A 329 2.70 6.64 11.39
C LYS A 329 1.95 6.74 12.74
N ALA A 330 1.36 7.89 13.05
CA ALA A 330 0.64 8.08 14.32
C ALA A 330 -0.64 7.24 14.35
N TYR A 331 -1.39 7.21 13.25
CA TYR A 331 -2.58 6.39 13.09
C TYR A 331 -2.28 4.89 13.28
N HIS A 332 -1.28 4.36 12.58
CA HIS A 332 -0.94 2.94 12.67
C HIS A 332 -0.30 2.56 14.02
N ALA A 333 0.49 3.45 14.63
CA ALA A 333 1.02 3.24 15.97
C ALA A 333 -0.11 3.17 17.02
N ALA A 334 -1.12 4.04 16.92
CA ALA A 334 -2.28 4.02 17.81
C ALA A 334 -3.08 2.71 17.66
N ARG A 335 -3.34 2.25 16.41
CA ARG A 335 -4.02 0.96 16.14
C ARG A 335 -3.23 -0.22 16.71
N LEU A 336 -1.92 -0.25 16.48
CA LEU A 336 -1.05 -1.29 17.00
C LEU A 336 -1.09 -1.32 18.53
N THR A 337 -0.94 -0.17 19.18
CA THR A 337 -1.00 -0.04 20.64
C THR A 337 -2.35 -0.50 21.20
N GLN A 338 -3.45 -0.09 20.56
CA GLN A 338 -4.79 -0.51 20.97
C GLN A 338 -4.96 -2.04 20.86
N GLY A 339 -4.53 -2.64 19.76
CA GLY A 339 -4.65 -4.08 19.55
C GLY A 339 -3.75 -4.90 20.48
N LEU A 340 -2.51 -4.44 20.73
CA LEU A 340 -1.55 -5.19 21.54
C LEU A 340 -1.74 -5.01 23.05
N LEU A 341 -2.14 -3.83 23.51
CA LEU A 341 -2.13 -3.50 24.94
C LEU A 341 -3.53 -3.36 25.55
N ARG A 342 -4.55 -3.08 24.73
CA ARG A 342 -5.90 -2.78 25.22
C ARG A 342 -6.95 -3.81 24.81
N SER A 343 -6.62 -4.75 23.95
CA SER A 343 -7.53 -5.83 23.59
C SER A 343 -7.57 -6.87 24.72
N PRO A 344 -8.75 -7.38 25.12
CA PRO A 344 -8.86 -8.49 26.07
C PRO A 344 -8.14 -9.75 25.59
N ASN A 345 -7.98 -9.92 24.29
CA ASN A 345 -7.30 -11.04 23.65
C ASN A 345 -5.91 -10.64 23.11
N ALA A 346 -5.29 -9.61 23.69
CA ALA A 346 -4.01 -9.12 23.21
C ALA A 346 -2.96 -10.25 23.17
N PRO A 347 -2.31 -10.48 22.02
CA PRO A 347 -1.30 -11.53 21.90
C PRO A 347 0.03 -11.05 22.51
N VAL A 348 0.03 -10.73 23.81
CA VAL A 348 1.24 -10.30 24.52
C VAL A 348 1.84 -11.49 25.25
N GLY A 349 3.06 -11.85 24.89
CA GLY A 349 3.83 -12.87 25.58
C GLY A 349 4.58 -13.85 24.67
N PRO A 350 5.49 -14.65 25.25
CA PRO A 350 6.23 -15.68 24.50
C PRO A 350 5.27 -16.66 23.82
N GLY A 351 5.49 -16.93 22.51
CA GLY A 351 4.67 -17.86 21.74
C GLY A 351 3.38 -17.27 21.15
N SER A 352 3.09 -15.98 21.33
CA SER A 352 1.93 -15.33 20.71
C SER A 352 2.06 -15.13 19.19
N THR A 353 3.24 -15.38 18.61
CA THR A 353 3.53 -15.19 17.20
C THR A 353 3.21 -16.39 16.32
N PHE A 354 3.15 -17.59 16.89
CA PHE A 354 2.92 -18.82 16.16
C PHE A 354 1.71 -19.53 16.74
N ASP A 355 0.82 -19.99 15.88
CA ASP A 355 -0.42 -20.73 16.12
C ASP A 355 -0.65 -21.17 17.59
N ARG A 356 -1.26 -20.29 18.37
CA ARG A 356 -2.06 -20.77 19.49
C ARG A 356 -3.39 -21.21 18.88
N GLU A 357 -3.66 -22.47 18.88
CA GLU A 357 -5.03 -22.91 19.12
C GLU A 357 -5.47 -22.15 20.36
N ILE A 358 -6.43 -21.24 20.18
CA ILE A 358 -7.08 -20.58 21.32
C ILE A 358 -7.89 -21.70 21.97
N ASP A 359 -7.22 -22.50 22.80
CA ASP A 359 -7.92 -23.31 23.77
C ASP A 359 -8.79 -22.34 24.55
N SER A 360 -10.07 -22.46 24.37
CA SER A 360 -11.12 -21.76 25.08
C SER A 360 -11.09 -22.10 26.54
N CYS A 361 -10.00 -21.85 27.24
CA CYS A 361 -9.93 -21.90 28.69
C CYS A 361 -10.54 -20.58 29.22
N ALA A 362 -11.85 -20.61 29.33
CA ALA A 362 -12.71 -19.55 29.86
C ALA A 362 -12.55 -19.32 31.37
N SER A 363 -11.33 -19.34 31.93
CA SER A 363 -11.16 -19.20 33.38
C SER A 363 -9.88 -18.47 33.84
N CYS A 364 -9.17 -17.77 32.99
CA CYS A 364 -8.13 -16.86 33.48
C CYS A 364 -8.59 -15.42 33.28
N SER A 365 -9.24 -14.82 34.27
CA SER A 365 -9.64 -13.42 34.24
C SER A 365 -8.39 -12.52 34.30
N ALA A 366 -8.40 -11.41 33.58
CA ALA A 366 -7.33 -10.40 33.63
C ALA A 366 -7.02 -9.88 35.06
N GLN A 367 -7.91 -10.14 36.01
CA GLN A 367 -7.73 -9.82 37.43
C GLN A 367 -6.70 -10.72 38.12
N ASP A 368 -6.55 -12.00 37.67
CA ASP A 368 -5.59 -12.92 38.27
C ASP A 368 -4.15 -12.62 37.83
N ALA A 369 -3.96 -12.12 36.60
CA ALA A 369 -2.65 -11.70 36.11
C ALA A 369 -2.12 -10.43 36.80
N VAL A 370 -3.01 -9.48 37.11
CA VAL A 370 -2.66 -8.26 37.85
C VAL A 370 -2.35 -8.55 39.32
N LYS A 371 -3.01 -9.56 39.92
CA LYS A 371 -2.78 -9.96 41.30
C LYS A 371 -1.43 -10.66 41.49
N ASN A 372 -1.04 -11.51 40.56
CA ASN A 372 0.25 -12.20 40.59
C ASN A 372 1.44 -11.22 40.43
N ILE A 373 1.29 -10.20 39.58
CA ILE A 373 2.34 -9.15 39.42
C ILE A 373 2.45 -8.28 40.68
N ALA A 374 1.33 -8.01 41.35
CA ALA A 374 1.34 -7.23 42.60
C ALA A 374 1.95 -8.00 43.80
N GLU A 375 1.83 -9.33 43.82
CA GLU A 375 2.44 -10.18 44.83
C GLU A 375 3.95 -10.41 44.60
N GLU A 376 4.43 -10.46 43.36
CA GLU A 376 5.85 -10.56 43.01
C GLU A 376 6.63 -9.26 43.27
N VAL A 377 5.99 -8.10 43.25
CA VAL A 377 6.61 -6.79 43.52
C VAL A 377 6.63 -6.49 45.05
N ALA A 378 5.87 -7.22 45.84
CA ALA A 378 5.76 -7.06 47.30
C ALA A 378 6.62 -8.06 48.10
N ALA A 379 7.29 -9.00 47.46
CA ALA A 379 8.24 -9.97 48.03
C ALA A 379 9.70 -9.60 47.68
#